data_820decfed875057e0437a94513ce6a3f
#
_entry.id   820decfed875057e0437a94513ce6a3f
#
_cell.length_a   1.000
_cell.length_b   1.000
_cell.length_c   1.000
_cell.angle_alpha   90.00
_cell.angle_beta   90.00
_cell.angle_gamma   90.00
#
_symmetry.space_group_name_H-M   'P 1'
#
loop_
_entity.id
_entity.type
_entity.pdbx_description
1 polymer ?
#
loop_
_entity_poly.entity_id
_entity_poly.type
_entity_poly.pdbx_seq_one_letter_code
_entity_poly.pdbx_strand_id
1 'polypeptide(L)'
;MNVITTVIKSRHSVRKFKPDPVGDLVIADVLECAARAPTARNAQPWLFGVLKDKTTRSKIADLTDNGKFIAESPLCFAVFGEKNQEYYLEDCCAATENLILGLQAHGISSCWVAGDKKPYAEKVRNLLMVPEGYTLVSLVAAGSPEEISITPKKEMKKIAFFEKFEKE
;
A
#
# COMPACT_ATOMS: atom_id res chain seq x y z
N MET A 1 -16.27 -18.02 -12.40
CA MET A 1 -14.98 -17.38 -12.03
C MET A 1 -15.19 -16.73 -10.66
N ASN A 2 -14.28 -16.91 -9.71
CA ASN A 2 -14.43 -16.32 -8.37
C ASN A 2 -13.98 -14.85 -8.40
N VAL A 3 -14.86 -13.92 -7.99
CA VAL A 3 -14.62 -12.47 -8.04
C VAL A 3 -13.36 -12.09 -7.25
N ILE A 4 -13.18 -12.65 -6.05
CA ILE A 4 -12.05 -12.33 -5.18
C ILE A 4 -10.72 -12.71 -5.85
N THR A 5 -10.64 -13.94 -6.40
CA THR A 5 -9.42 -14.39 -7.09
C THR A 5 -9.15 -13.61 -8.38
N THR A 6 -10.19 -13.08 -9.02
CA THR A 6 -10.04 -12.19 -10.18
C THR A 6 -9.41 -10.87 -9.77
N VAL A 7 -9.89 -10.23 -8.71
CA VAL A 7 -9.32 -8.98 -8.18
C VAL A 7 -7.83 -9.17 -7.84
N ILE A 8 -7.49 -10.23 -7.08
CA ILE A 8 -6.09 -10.53 -6.70
C ILE A 8 -5.20 -10.72 -7.94
N LYS A 9 -5.67 -11.47 -8.95
CA LYS A 9 -4.89 -11.78 -10.16
C LYS A 9 -4.77 -10.60 -11.12
N SER A 10 -5.74 -9.68 -11.13
CA SER A 10 -5.73 -8.50 -11.99
C SER A 10 -4.91 -7.33 -11.44
N ARG A 11 -4.53 -7.37 -10.15
CA ARG A 11 -3.77 -6.30 -9.52
C ARG A 11 -2.36 -6.18 -10.10
N HIS A 12 -2.01 -4.98 -10.52
CA HIS A 12 -0.66 -4.59 -11.00
C HIS A 12 -0.16 -3.34 -10.29
N SER A 13 1.15 -3.16 -10.25
CA SER A 13 1.75 -1.92 -9.75
C SER A 13 1.76 -0.88 -10.87
N VAL A 14 0.93 0.14 -10.75
CA VAL A 14 0.79 1.24 -11.70
C VAL A 14 1.49 2.48 -11.15
N ARG A 15 2.24 3.19 -12.00
CA ARG A 15 3.04 4.37 -11.64
C ARG A 15 2.73 5.60 -12.49
N LYS A 16 1.80 5.47 -13.46
CA LYS A 16 1.26 6.58 -14.24
C LYS A 16 -0.25 6.64 -14.07
N PHE A 17 -0.73 7.75 -13.62
CA PHE A 17 -2.12 7.94 -13.22
C PHE A 17 -2.74 9.10 -13.97
N LYS A 18 -4.03 8.98 -14.29
CA LYS A 18 -4.84 10.11 -14.72
C LYS A 18 -5.06 11.06 -13.54
N PRO A 19 -5.27 12.36 -13.81
CA PRO A 19 -5.46 13.35 -12.74
C PRO A 19 -6.82 13.28 -12.04
N ASP A 20 -7.71 12.38 -12.48
CA ASP A 20 -9.07 12.28 -11.95
C ASP A 20 -9.06 11.95 -10.46
N PRO A 21 -9.82 12.67 -9.61
CA PRO A 21 -9.85 12.41 -8.18
C PRO A 21 -10.52 11.08 -7.86
N VAL A 22 -10.05 10.42 -6.81
CA VAL A 22 -10.72 9.25 -6.23
C VAL A 22 -11.82 9.72 -5.28
N GLY A 23 -13.03 9.21 -5.46
CA GLY A 23 -14.21 9.62 -4.68
C GLY A 23 -14.11 9.23 -3.20
N ASP A 24 -14.68 10.07 -2.32
CA ASP A 24 -14.61 9.88 -0.86
C ASP A 24 -15.27 8.58 -0.38
N LEU A 25 -16.33 8.13 -1.03
CA LEU A 25 -16.97 6.85 -0.71
C LEU A 25 -16.04 5.66 -1.00
N VAL A 26 -15.29 5.72 -2.09
CA VAL A 26 -14.28 4.69 -2.40
C VAL A 26 -13.17 4.70 -1.36
N ILE A 27 -12.70 5.89 -0.97
CA ILE A 27 -11.66 6.03 0.06
C ILE A 27 -12.12 5.44 1.39
N ALA A 28 -13.35 5.72 1.80
CA ALA A 28 -13.92 5.20 3.05
C ALA A 28 -14.02 3.66 3.05
N ASP A 29 -14.54 3.07 1.96
CA ASP A 29 -14.65 1.62 1.82
C ASP A 29 -13.28 0.93 1.82
N VAL A 30 -12.31 1.51 1.11
CA VAL A 30 -10.94 0.98 1.05
C VAL A 30 -10.24 1.03 2.42
N LEU A 31 -10.46 2.07 3.21
CA LEU A 31 -9.96 2.16 4.58
C LEU A 31 -10.62 1.11 5.49
N GLU A 32 -11.92 0.85 5.32
CA GLU A 32 -12.59 -0.23 6.03
C GLU A 32 -12.00 -1.60 5.63
N CYS A 33 -11.77 -1.85 4.34
CA CYS A 33 -11.08 -3.06 3.88
C CYS A 33 -9.70 -3.21 4.53
N ALA A 34 -8.90 -2.14 4.60
CA ALA A 34 -7.61 -2.15 5.27
C ALA A 34 -7.73 -2.52 6.76
N ALA A 35 -8.68 -1.92 7.46
CA ALA A 35 -8.92 -2.18 8.88
C ALA A 35 -9.45 -3.60 9.18
N ARG A 36 -9.87 -4.36 8.16
CA ARG A 36 -10.28 -5.78 8.28
C ARG A 36 -9.11 -6.76 8.11
N ALA A 37 -7.88 -6.28 7.98
CA ALA A 37 -6.72 -7.16 7.93
C ALA A 37 -6.58 -7.98 9.22
N PRO A 38 -6.01 -9.20 9.14
CA PRO A 38 -5.66 -9.95 10.33
C PRO A 38 -4.59 -9.19 11.13
N THR A 39 -4.68 -9.27 12.45
CA THR A 39 -3.75 -8.60 13.36
C THR A 39 -3.50 -9.48 14.59
N ALA A 40 -2.28 -9.56 15.02
CA ALA A 40 -1.91 -10.37 16.19
C ALA A 40 -2.63 -9.86 17.44
N ARG A 41 -3.31 -10.78 18.16
CA ARG A 41 -4.07 -10.45 19.38
C ARG A 41 -5.10 -9.33 19.23
N ASN A 42 -5.55 -9.04 18.01
CA ASN A 42 -6.42 -7.92 17.67
C ASN A 42 -5.83 -6.56 18.09
N ALA A 43 -4.52 -6.40 18.01
CA ALA A 43 -3.81 -5.18 18.43
C ALA A 43 -4.11 -3.97 17.53
N GLN A 44 -4.39 -4.21 16.23
CA GLN A 44 -4.73 -3.17 15.25
C GLN A 44 -3.77 -1.96 15.29
N PRO A 45 -2.46 -2.19 15.12
CA PRO A 45 -1.42 -1.20 15.38
C PRO A 45 -1.29 -0.13 14.30
N TRP A 46 -2.17 -0.13 13.33
CA TRP A 46 -2.11 0.74 12.16
C TRP A 46 -2.73 2.12 12.39
N LEU A 47 -2.14 3.11 11.73
CA LEU A 47 -2.72 4.44 11.54
C LEU A 47 -2.67 4.77 10.05
N PHE A 48 -3.80 5.14 9.47
CA PHE A 48 -3.92 5.44 8.04
C PHE A 48 -3.99 6.94 7.78
N GLY A 49 -3.08 7.45 6.95
CA GLY A 49 -3.14 8.81 6.41
C GLY A 49 -3.70 8.81 4.99
N VAL A 50 -4.58 9.76 4.69
CA VAL A 50 -5.15 9.98 3.35
C VAL A 50 -4.66 11.32 2.82
N LEU A 51 -3.89 11.31 1.73
CA LEU A 51 -3.16 12.45 1.23
C LEU A 51 -3.71 12.86 -0.14
N LYS A 52 -4.61 13.85 -0.16
CA LYS A 52 -5.20 14.44 -1.36
C LYS A 52 -4.50 15.73 -1.80
N ASP A 53 -3.81 16.41 -0.88
CA ASP A 53 -3.11 17.66 -1.20
C ASP A 53 -1.87 17.40 -2.05
N LYS A 54 -1.81 18.03 -3.23
CA LYS A 54 -0.71 17.86 -4.18
C LYS A 54 0.63 18.31 -3.59
N THR A 55 0.64 19.37 -2.81
CA THR A 55 1.87 19.90 -2.20
C THR A 55 2.47 18.89 -1.22
N THR A 56 1.64 18.27 -0.40
CA THR A 56 2.05 17.24 0.55
C THR A 56 2.58 16.00 -0.18
N ARG A 57 1.87 15.53 -1.22
CA ARG A 57 2.33 14.38 -2.03
C ARG A 57 3.66 14.66 -2.73
N SER A 58 3.85 15.88 -3.27
CA SER A 58 5.12 16.27 -3.91
C SER A 58 6.27 16.25 -2.90
N LYS A 59 6.09 16.81 -1.70
CA LYS A 59 7.11 16.76 -0.64
C LYS A 59 7.47 15.32 -0.25
N ILE A 60 6.47 14.43 -0.16
CA ILE A 60 6.71 13.00 0.13
C ILE A 60 7.47 12.34 -1.03
N ALA A 61 7.07 12.60 -2.27
CA ALA A 61 7.75 12.08 -3.44
C ALA A 61 9.24 12.48 -3.46
N ASP A 62 9.55 13.73 -3.08
CA ASP A 62 10.94 14.22 -2.99
C ASP A 62 11.77 13.51 -1.92
N LEU A 63 11.15 13.09 -0.83
CA LEU A 63 11.82 12.34 0.23
C LEU A 63 12.13 10.89 -0.17
N THR A 64 11.34 10.30 -1.09
CA THR A 64 11.47 8.87 -1.43
C THR A 64 12.48 8.61 -2.54
N ASP A 65 13.15 7.46 -2.49
CA ASP A 65 14.09 7.03 -3.54
C ASP A 65 13.34 6.59 -4.81
N ASN A 66 12.28 5.80 -4.65
CA ASN A 66 11.56 5.13 -5.75
C ASN A 66 10.07 5.50 -5.82
N GLY A 67 9.64 6.57 -5.15
CA GLY A 67 8.25 6.99 -5.05
C GLY A 67 7.94 8.32 -5.76
N LYS A 68 8.77 8.76 -6.72
CA LYS A 68 8.61 10.06 -7.39
C LYS A 68 7.23 10.24 -8.05
N PHE A 69 6.64 9.16 -8.54
CA PHE A 69 5.31 9.14 -9.14
C PHE A 69 4.16 9.45 -8.15
N ILE A 70 4.42 9.48 -6.83
CA ILE A 70 3.45 9.91 -5.81
C ILE A 70 3.03 11.37 -6.05
N ALA A 71 3.92 12.22 -6.54
CA ALA A 71 3.64 13.62 -6.85
C ALA A 71 2.50 13.77 -7.87
N GLU A 72 2.44 12.88 -8.85
CA GLU A 72 1.47 12.93 -9.95
C GLU A 72 0.23 12.05 -9.71
N SER A 73 0.23 11.18 -8.71
CA SER A 73 -0.97 10.41 -8.35
C SER A 73 -2.03 11.33 -7.74
N PRO A 74 -3.33 11.13 -8.02
CA PRO A 74 -4.39 11.94 -7.43
C PRO A 74 -4.57 11.70 -5.93
N LEU A 75 -4.09 10.56 -5.42
CA LEU A 75 -4.23 10.12 -4.04
C LEU A 75 -2.99 9.33 -3.59
N CYS A 76 -2.61 9.49 -2.33
CA CYS A 76 -1.65 8.61 -1.68
C CYS A 76 -2.15 8.25 -0.28
N PHE A 77 -2.05 6.97 0.08
CA PHE A 77 -2.22 6.54 1.47
C PHE A 77 -0.86 6.38 2.13
N ALA A 78 -0.78 6.73 3.42
CA ALA A 78 0.37 6.47 4.27
C ALA A 78 -0.07 5.52 5.39
N VAL A 79 0.58 4.38 5.50
CA VAL A 79 0.29 3.39 6.54
C VAL A 79 1.42 3.45 7.56
N PHE A 80 1.06 3.75 8.80
CA PHE A 80 1.98 3.76 9.93
C PHE A 80 1.67 2.61 10.87
N GLY A 81 2.70 2.08 11.53
CA GLY A 81 2.58 1.06 12.56
C GLY A 81 3.10 1.55 13.90
N GLU A 82 2.41 1.17 14.98
CA GLU A 82 2.79 1.50 16.36
C GLU A 82 3.99 0.65 16.78
N LYS A 83 5.15 1.29 17.01
CA LYS A 83 6.47 0.64 17.20
C LYS A 83 6.55 -0.29 18.42
N ASN A 84 5.73 -0.09 19.44
CA ASN A 84 5.70 -0.92 20.64
C ASN A 84 4.90 -2.23 20.46
N GLN A 85 4.21 -2.42 19.35
CA GLN A 85 3.52 -3.66 19.03
C GLN A 85 4.45 -4.62 18.29
N GLU A 86 4.61 -5.83 18.81
CA GLU A 86 5.58 -6.83 18.34
C GLU A 86 5.45 -7.14 16.84
N TYR A 87 4.21 -7.23 16.33
CA TYR A 87 3.88 -7.62 14.95
C TYR A 87 3.37 -6.44 14.10
N TYR A 88 3.70 -5.19 14.46
CA TYR A 88 3.19 -4.02 13.75
C TYR A 88 3.51 -4.05 12.25
N LEU A 89 4.65 -4.59 11.87
CA LEU A 89 5.08 -4.62 10.47
C LEU A 89 4.23 -5.58 9.65
N GLU A 90 4.06 -6.81 10.13
CA GLU A 90 3.26 -7.84 9.48
C GLU A 90 1.79 -7.42 9.39
N ASP A 91 1.22 -6.93 10.49
CA ASP A 91 -0.15 -6.46 10.57
C ASP A 91 -0.40 -5.29 9.61
N CYS A 92 0.48 -4.29 9.58
CA CYS A 92 0.39 -3.15 8.67
C CYS A 92 0.64 -3.53 7.20
N CYS A 93 1.48 -4.53 6.93
CA CYS A 93 1.65 -5.07 5.58
C CYS A 93 0.38 -5.78 5.11
N ALA A 94 -0.28 -6.56 5.97
CA ALA A 94 -1.56 -7.19 5.68
C ALA A 94 -2.66 -6.14 5.41
N ALA A 95 -2.72 -5.08 6.24
CA ALA A 95 -3.63 -3.95 6.04
C ALA A 95 -3.35 -3.20 4.73
N THR A 96 -2.07 -3.02 4.36
CA THR A 96 -1.67 -2.40 3.09
C THR A 96 -2.12 -3.25 1.90
N GLU A 97 -2.01 -4.57 1.96
CA GLU A 97 -2.47 -5.44 0.86
C GLU A 97 -4.01 -5.41 0.76
N ASN A 98 -4.75 -5.46 1.87
CA ASN A 98 -6.20 -5.29 1.84
C ASN A 98 -6.62 -3.95 1.22
N LEU A 99 -5.93 -2.86 1.56
CA LEU A 99 -6.13 -1.53 0.97
C LEU A 99 -5.95 -1.57 -0.56
N ILE A 100 -4.87 -2.17 -1.03
CA ILE A 100 -4.54 -2.32 -2.46
C ILE A 100 -5.59 -3.16 -3.19
N LEU A 101 -6.05 -4.25 -2.58
CA LEU A 101 -7.08 -5.10 -3.17
C LEU A 101 -8.46 -4.41 -3.17
N GLY A 102 -8.78 -3.65 -2.13
CA GLY A 102 -9.96 -2.79 -2.09
C GLY A 102 -9.95 -1.76 -3.22
N LEU A 103 -8.84 -1.06 -3.42
CA LEU A 103 -8.67 -0.14 -4.57
C LEU A 103 -8.89 -0.85 -5.90
N GLN A 104 -8.27 -2.03 -6.09
CA GLN A 104 -8.40 -2.81 -7.32
C GLN A 104 -9.85 -3.25 -7.56
N ALA A 105 -10.61 -3.59 -6.51
CA ALA A 105 -12.03 -3.94 -6.61
C ALA A 105 -12.89 -2.78 -7.11
N HIS A 106 -12.50 -1.55 -6.81
CA HIS A 106 -13.12 -0.31 -7.33
C HIS A 106 -12.56 0.16 -8.68
N GLY A 107 -11.70 -0.63 -9.34
CA GLY A 107 -11.07 -0.24 -10.60
C GLY A 107 -9.97 0.84 -10.44
N ILE A 108 -9.55 1.12 -9.22
CA ILE A 108 -8.47 2.06 -8.91
C ILE A 108 -7.16 1.28 -8.83
N SER A 109 -6.21 1.68 -9.65
CA SER A 109 -4.86 1.10 -9.65
C SER A 109 -3.98 1.74 -8.59
N SER A 110 -2.95 1.01 -8.16
CA SER A 110 -2.06 1.50 -7.12
C SER A 110 -0.62 1.01 -7.27
N CYS A 111 0.28 1.60 -6.50
CA CYS A 111 1.64 1.12 -6.34
C CYS A 111 2.11 1.31 -4.90
N TRP A 112 2.60 0.23 -4.30
CA TRP A 112 3.22 0.23 -2.98
C TRP A 112 4.66 0.76 -3.05
N VAL A 113 4.96 1.74 -2.21
CA VAL A 113 6.31 2.25 -1.94
C VAL A 113 6.66 1.89 -0.50
N ALA A 114 7.78 1.20 -0.30
CA ALA A 114 8.22 0.77 1.02
C ALA A 114 8.50 1.96 1.95
N GLY A 115 8.18 1.83 3.23
CA GLY A 115 8.44 2.85 4.25
C GLY A 115 9.29 2.33 5.39
N ASP A 116 9.06 1.10 5.87
CA ASP A 116 9.80 0.53 6.98
C ASP A 116 11.29 0.41 6.69
N LYS A 117 12.12 0.75 7.67
CA LYS A 117 13.59 0.76 7.57
C LYS A 117 14.16 1.67 6.48
N LYS A 118 13.36 2.55 5.88
CA LYS A 118 13.84 3.53 4.91
C LYS A 118 14.34 4.81 5.60
N PRO A 119 15.44 5.41 5.10
CA PRO A 119 15.99 6.64 5.68
C PRO A 119 14.99 7.81 5.72
N TYR A 120 13.98 7.77 4.86
CA TYR A 120 12.95 8.80 4.80
C TYR A 120 11.74 8.54 5.70
N ALA A 121 11.62 7.37 6.34
CA ALA A 121 10.44 7.02 7.15
C ALA A 121 10.15 8.06 8.23
N GLU A 122 11.19 8.47 8.98
CA GLU A 122 11.11 9.49 10.02
C GLU A 122 10.76 10.88 9.46
N LYS A 123 11.32 11.23 8.29
CA LYS A 123 11.04 12.50 7.63
C LYS A 123 9.59 12.61 7.18
N VAL A 124 9.03 11.51 6.64
CA VAL A 124 7.62 11.43 6.24
C VAL A 124 6.71 11.49 7.48
N ARG A 125 7.05 10.77 8.56
CA ARG A 125 6.31 10.83 9.83
C ARG A 125 6.22 12.26 10.35
N ASN A 126 7.37 12.96 10.40
CA ASN A 126 7.45 14.35 10.88
C ASN A 126 6.68 15.30 9.95
N LEU A 127 6.80 15.15 8.63
CA LEU A 127 6.06 15.97 7.67
C LEU A 127 4.54 15.86 7.86
N LEU A 128 4.06 14.68 8.20
CA LEU A 128 2.63 14.40 8.44
C LEU A 128 2.21 14.59 9.90
N MET A 129 3.12 15.05 10.77
CA MET A 129 2.87 15.28 12.20
C MET A 129 2.32 14.05 12.95
N VAL A 130 2.71 12.85 12.50
CA VAL A 130 2.32 11.59 13.14
C VAL A 130 3.16 11.41 14.43
N PRO A 131 2.55 10.97 15.56
CA PRO A 131 3.24 10.81 16.82
C PRO A 131 4.50 9.93 16.75
N GLU A 132 5.46 10.18 17.65
CA GLU A 132 6.78 9.52 17.65
C GLU A 132 6.71 8.01 17.89
N GLY A 133 5.64 7.53 18.54
CA GLY A 133 5.37 6.10 18.76
C GLY A 133 5.10 5.30 17.48
N TYR A 134 4.88 5.97 16.34
CA TYR A 134 4.60 5.33 15.04
C TYR A 134 5.81 5.38 14.12
N THR A 135 5.88 4.41 13.20
CA THR A 135 6.81 4.39 12.07
C THR A 135 6.07 4.21 10.76
N LEU A 136 6.59 4.80 9.69
CA LEU A 136 6.03 4.59 8.34
C LEU A 136 6.29 3.14 7.90
N VAL A 137 5.24 2.43 7.51
CA VAL A 137 5.34 1.06 6.95
C VAL A 137 5.26 1.10 5.42
N SER A 138 4.30 1.83 4.87
CA SER A 138 4.14 1.93 3.43
C SER A 138 3.52 3.26 3.00
N LEU A 139 3.77 3.62 1.74
CA LEU A 139 3.02 4.62 0.99
C LEU A 139 2.36 3.91 -0.19
N VAL A 140 1.10 4.23 -0.47
CA VAL A 140 0.35 3.65 -1.59
C VAL A 140 -0.17 4.77 -2.47
N ALA A 141 0.50 5.02 -3.60
CA ALA A 141 -0.03 5.91 -4.62
C ALA A 141 -1.21 5.23 -5.33
N ALA A 142 -2.30 5.96 -5.56
CA ALA A 142 -3.53 5.41 -6.12
C ALA A 142 -4.21 6.39 -7.09
N GLY A 143 -4.88 5.85 -8.11
CA GLY A 143 -5.63 6.61 -9.11
C GLY A 143 -6.07 5.75 -10.29
N SER A 144 -6.83 6.33 -11.21
CA SER A 144 -7.15 5.68 -12.48
C SER A 144 -5.85 5.50 -13.29
N PRO A 145 -5.60 4.32 -13.86
CA PRO A 145 -4.36 4.08 -14.60
C PRO A 145 -4.35 4.86 -15.94
N GLU A 146 -3.24 5.48 -16.27
CA GLU A 146 -2.98 6.00 -17.61
C GLU A 146 -2.46 4.88 -18.52
N GLU A 147 -1.58 4.02 -17.97
CA GLU A 147 -1.08 2.83 -18.64
C GLU A 147 -0.98 1.66 -17.64
N ILE A 148 -1.12 0.44 -18.15
CA ILE A 148 -0.94 -0.79 -17.37
C ILE A 148 0.21 -1.59 -17.98
N SER A 149 1.26 -1.79 -17.18
CA SER A 149 2.39 -2.67 -17.53
C SER A 149 2.29 -3.98 -16.75
N ILE A 150 2.21 -5.08 -17.47
CA ILE A 150 2.10 -6.41 -16.87
C ILE A 150 3.49 -7.04 -16.79
N THR A 151 3.95 -7.28 -15.57
CA THR A 151 5.19 -8.02 -15.33
C THR A 151 4.87 -9.48 -15.05
N PRO A 152 5.46 -10.44 -15.78
CA PRO A 152 5.21 -11.86 -15.57
C PRO A 152 5.65 -12.31 -14.18
N LYS A 153 4.91 -13.24 -13.61
CA LYS A 153 5.26 -13.89 -12.33
C LYS A 153 6.08 -15.14 -12.59
N LYS A 154 6.83 -15.57 -11.57
CA LYS A 154 7.54 -16.84 -11.60
C LYS A 154 6.54 -17.99 -11.77
N GLU A 155 6.97 -19.06 -12.44
CA GLU A 155 6.22 -20.29 -12.53
C GLU A 155 6.02 -20.93 -11.15
N MET A 156 4.85 -21.54 -10.94
CA MET A 156 4.51 -22.12 -9.63
C MET A 156 5.52 -23.18 -9.17
N LYS A 157 6.03 -24.00 -10.05
CA LYS A 157 7.06 -25.01 -9.74
C LYS A 157 8.35 -24.45 -9.13
N LYS A 158 8.64 -23.13 -9.33
CA LYS A 158 9.83 -22.45 -8.80
C LYS A 158 9.59 -21.80 -7.42
N ILE A 159 8.34 -21.72 -6.97
CA ILE A 159 7.96 -20.97 -5.77
C ILE A 159 7.04 -21.74 -4.82
N ALA A 160 6.69 -22.98 -5.16
CA ALA A 160 5.88 -23.85 -4.34
C ALA A 160 6.49 -25.25 -4.26
N PHE A 161 6.40 -25.88 -3.11
CA PHE A 161 6.74 -27.29 -2.92
C PHE A 161 5.65 -27.94 -2.05
N PHE A 162 5.55 -29.27 -2.12
CA PHE A 162 4.61 -30.04 -1.35
C PHE A 162 5.35 -30.84 -0.31
N GLU A 163 4.81 -30.87 0.92
CA GLU A 163 5.35 -31.58 2.09
C GLU A 163 6.77 -31.12 2.49
N LYS A 164 7.79 -31.40 1.69
CA LYS A 164 9.20 -31.08 1.96
C LYS A 164 9.87 -30.45 0.75
N PHE A 165 10.75 -29.50 1.00
CA PHE A 165 11.58 -28.93 -0.06
C PHE A 165 12.67 -29.95 -0.44
N GLU A 166 12.64 -30.42 -1.69
CA GLU A 166 13.68 -31.23 -2.28
C GLU A 166 14.50 -30.35 -3.24
N LYS A 167 15.82 -30.39 -3.06
CA LYS A 167 16.74 -29.67 -3.93
C LYS A 167 16.97 -30.51 -5.19
N GLU A 168 16.61 -29.97 -6.36
CA GLU A 168 16.98 -30.56 -7.66
C GLU A 168 18.49 -30.52 -7.87
#